data_176b5cce10d44d541ac4db82ba12c1c5
#
_entry.id   176b5cce10d44d541ac4db82ba12c1c5
#
_cell.length_a   1.000
_cell.length_b   1.000
_cell.length_c   1.000
_cell.angle_alpha   90.00
_cell.angle_beta   90.00
_cell.angle_gamma   90.00
#
_symmetry.space_group_name_H-M   'P 1'
#
loop_
_entity.id
_entity.type
_entity.pdbx_description
1 polymer ?
#
loop_
_entity_poly.entity_id
_entity_poly.type
_entity_poly.pdbx_seq_one_letter_code
_entity_poly.pdbx_strand_id
1 'polypeptide(L)'
;MLGKIKSSFILKKILNNVDNKKRLNSIRFNIKLQRKLNLNLNDYIRLSGKYQKVEGNELKIYSIINDELLFEGKYSNEKKNGKGKEYNSNRKLLFEGEYLNDKRWKGTAKEYDEYTNNLILEYEYINGKIDDKIKEYDKYCEDLLFEGKYLNGKRNGEGKFRK
;
A
#
# COMPACT_ATOMS: atom_id res chain seq x y z
N MET A 1 27.46 1.02 -4.80
CA MET A 1 28.12 0.20 -5.86
C MET A 1 27.73 0.64 -7.28
N LEU A 2 26.46 0.88 -7.62
CA LEU A 2 26.00 1.32 -8.95
C LEU A 2 26.61 2.64 -9.46
N GLY A 3 27.00 3.57 -8.58
CA GLY A 3 27.60 4.86 -8.96
C GLY A 3 28.97 4.78 -9.63
N LYS A 4 29.69 3.66 -9.50
CA LYS A 4 31.01 3.43 -10.13
C LYS A 4 30.92 2.98 -11.60
N ILE A 5 29.76 2.52 -12.06
CA ILE A 5 29.57 2.07 -13.45
C ILE A 5 29.49 3.29 -14.36
N LYS A 6 30.43 3.44 -15.29
CA LYS A 6 30.49 4.60 -16.19
C LYS A 6 29.44 4.58 -17.31
N SER A 7 29.09 3.41 -17.83
CA SER A 7 28.16 3.25 -18.93
C SER A 7 26.69 3.32 -18.50
N SER A 8 25.93 4.27 -19.05
CA SER A 8 24.48 4.38 -18.84
C SER A 8 23.72 3.18 -19.42
N PHE A 9 24.20 2.60 -20.51
CA PHE A 9 23.62 1.41 -21.14
C PHE A 9 23.70 0.19 -20.20
N ILE A 10 24.87 -0.07 -19.61
CA ILE A 10 25.07 -1.16 -18.65
C ILE A 10 24.19 -0.95 -17.41
N LEU A 11 24.12 0.29 -16.90
CA LEU A 11 23.26 0.62 -15.77
C LEU A 11 21.78 0.35 -16.05
N LYS A 12 21.29 0.76 -17.23
CA LYS A 12 19.91 0.47 -17.65
C LYS A 12 19.65 -1.04 -17.72
N LYS A 13 20.57 -1.81 -18.30
CA LYS A 13 20.46 -3.27 -18.42
C LYS A 13 20.43 -3.98 -17.06
N ILE A 14 21.26 -3.55 -16.11
CA ILE A 14 21.25 -4.07 -14.73
C ILE A 14 19.92 -3.74 -14.04
N LEU A 15 19.46 -2.48 -14.13
CA LEU A 15 18.25 -2.04 -13.47
C LEU A 15 16.99 -2.67 -14.09
N ASN A 16 16.99 -3.03 -15.36
CA ASN A 16 15.87 -3.72 -16.01
C ASN A 16 15.66 -5.15 -15.48
N ASN A 17 16.69 -5.76 -14.90
CA ASN A 17 16.61 -7.08 -14.26
C ASN A 17 16.22 -7.02 -12.77
N VAL A 18 15.95 -5.83 -12.25
CA VAL A 18 15.52 -5.61 -10.87
C VAL A 18 14.05 -5.24 -10.86
N ASP A 19 13.27 -5.79 -9.94
CA ASP A 19 11.86 -5.42 -9.81
C ASP A 19 11.67 -3.91 -9.63
N ASN A 20 10.53 -3.39 -10.08
CA ASN A 20 10.26 -1.95 -10.12
C ASN A 20 10.38 -1.26 -8.76
N LYS A 21 9.97 -1.91 -7.68
CA LYS A 21 10.05 -1.35 -6.31
C LYS A 21 11.49 -1.18 -5.85
N LYS A 22 12.34 -2.18 -6.04
CA LYS A 22 13.77 -2.11 -5.72
C LYS A 22 14.50 -1.12 -6.63
N ARG A 23 14.14 -1.10 -7.92
CA ARG A 23 14.66 -0.16 -8.90
C ARG A 23 14.32 1.28 -8.52
N LEU A 24 13.06 1.57 -8.18
CA LEU A 24 12.62 2.88 -7.73
C LEU A 24 13.38 3.32 -6.46
N ASN A 25 13.50 2.45 -5.46
CA ASN A 25 14.23 2.74 -4.23
C ASN A 25 15.72 3.04 -4.49
N SER A 26 16.36 2.34 -5.45
CA SER A 26 17.76 2.54 -5.79
C SER A 26 18.04 3.90 -6.45
N ILE A 27 17.06 4.46 -7.16
CA ILE A 27 17.23 5.71 -7.92
C ILE A 27 16.63 6.92 -7.21
N ARG A 28 15.61 6.76 -6.36
CA ARG A 28 14.79 7.82 -5.77
C ARG A 28 15.60 8.92 -5.08
N PHE A 29 16.66 8.57 -4.37
CA PHE A 29 17.50 9.50 -3.62
C PHE A 29 18.91 9.70 -4.21
N ASN A 30 19.16 9.19 -5.42
CA ASN A 30 20.46 9.27 -6.06
C ASN A 30 20.44 10.17 -7.30
N ILE A 31 20.61 11.48 -7.09
CA ILE A 31 20.57 12.49 -8.15
C ILE A 31 21.61 12.19 -9.26
N LYS A 32 22.82 11.72 -8.90
CA LYS A 32 23.84 11.37 -9.88
C LYS A 32 23.39 10.23 -10.78
N LEU A 33 22.74 9.21 -10.21
CA LEU A 33 22.21 8.07 -10.95
C LEU A 33 21.02 8.50 -11.83
N GLN A 34 20.13 9.35 -11.32
CA GLN A 34 18.99 9.91 -12.07
C GLN A 34 19.44 10.65 -13.33
N ARG A 35 20.40 11.57 -13.17
CA ARG A 35 20.99 12.34 -14.30
C ARG A 35 21.67 11.41 -15.30
N LYS A 36 22.43 10.43 -14.84
CA LYS A 36 23.15 9.48 -15.69
C LYS A 36 22.21 8.58 -16.50
N LEU A 37 21.04 8.25 -15.95
CA LEU A 37 20.00 7.46 -16.62
C LEU A 37 19.09 8.33 -17.48
N ASN A 38 19.20 9.65 -17.38
CA ASN A 38 18.32 10.63 -18.04
C ASN A 38 16.83 10.36 -17.73
N LEU A 39 16.52 10.20 -16.43
CA LEU A 39 15.17 9.88 -15.97
C LEU A 39 14.32 11.14 -15.92
N ASN A 40 13.12 11.06 -16.45
CA ASN A 40 12.07 12.07 -16.37
C ASN A 40 10.92 11.63 -15.44
N LEU A 41 9.95 12.49 -15.21
CA LEU A 41 8.80 12.21 -14.34
C LEU A 41 8.01 10.97 -14.78
N ASN A 42 7.82 10.76 -16.10
CA ASN A 42 7.09 9.61 -16.62
C ASN A 42 7.80 8.28 -16.31
N ASP A 43 9.14 8.27 -16.27
CA ASP A 43 9.90 7.10 -15.86
C ASP A 43 9.63 6.73 -14.40
N TYR A 44 9.52 7.74 -13.50
CA TYR A 44 9.15 7.51 -12.10
C TYR A 44 7.73 7.01 -11.96
N ILE A 45 6.77 7.60 -12.67
CA ILE A 45 5.38 7.18 -12.69
C ILE A 45 5.30 5.71 -13.14
N ARG A 46 5.96 5.36 -14.26
CA ARG A 46 6.01 3.98 -14.76
C ARG A 46 6.61 3.00 -13.76
N LEU A 47 7.70 3.37 -13.09
CA LEU A 47 8.36 2.52 -12.09
C LEU A 47 7.56 2.38 -10.80
N SER A 48 6.80 3.41 -10.42
CA SER A 48 5.94 3.35 -9.23
C SER A 48 4.68 2.53 -9.45
N GLY A 49 4.25 2.35 -10.70
CA GLY A 49 2.99 1.72 -11.07
C GLY A 49 1.75 2.54 -10.67
N LYS A 50 1.97 3.80 -10.22
CA LYS A 50 0.92 4.67 -9.67
C LYS A 50 1.15 6.11 -10.09
N TYR A 51 0.06 6.87 -10.24
CA TYR A 51 0.10 8.31 -10.37
C TYR A 51 -0.88 8.98 -9.41
N GLN A 52 -0.70 10.27 -9.13
CA GLN A 52 -1.52 11.00 -8.17
C GLN A 52 -2.08 12.29 -8.78
N LYS A 53 -3.26 12.66 -8.32
CA LYS A 53 -3.90 13.96 -8.55
C LYS A 53 -4.13 14.63 -7.22
N VAL A 54 -3.80 15.91 -7.12
CA VAL A 54 -4.02 16.73 -5.91
C VAL A 54 -4.90 17.89 -6.30
N GLU A 55 -6.02 18.06 -5.61
CA GLU A 55 -6.96 19.16 -5.79
C GLU A 55 -7.23 19.78 -4.41
N GLY A 56 -6.66 20.96 -4.18
CA GLY A 56 -6.69 21.59 -2.86
C GLY A 56 -6.03 20.71 -1.80
N ASN A 57 -6.80 20.26 -0.82
CA ASN A 57 -6.36 19.36 0.25
C ASN A 57 -6.81 17.91 0.08
N GLU A 58 -7.21 17.53 -1.12
CA GLU A 58 -7.61 16.17 -1.49
C GLU A 58 -6.53 15.53 -2.37
N LEU A 59 -6.19 14.28 -2.04
CA LEU A 59 -5.28 13.44 -2.81
C LEU A 59 -6.06 12.24 -3.35
N LYS A 60 -5.88 11.96 -4.64
CA LYS A 60 -6.30 10.70 -5.27
C LYS A 60 -5.09 10.02 -5.90
N ILE A 61 -4.96 8.73 -5.66
CA ILE A 61 -3.88 7.89 -6.24
C ILE A 61 -4.53 6.81 -7.09
N TYR A 62 -4.06 6.66 -8.31
CA TYR A 62 -4.56 5.72 -9.30
C TYR A 62 -3.49 4.72 -9.73
N SER A 63 -3.92 3.54 -10.14
CA SER A 63 -3.09 2.57 -10.85
C SER A 63 -2.77 3.08 -12.25
N ILE A 64 -1.50 2.99 -12.70
CA ILE A 64 -1.12 3.35 -14.06
C ILE A 64 -1.57 2.29 -15.09
N ILE A 65 -1.90 1.08 -14.64
CA ILE A 65 -2.22 -0.05 -15.53
C ILE A 65 -3.66 0.05 -16.03
N ASN A 66 -4.60 0.36 -15.13
CA ASN A 66 -6.04 0.28 -15.40
C ASN A 66 -6.82 1.51 -14.94
N ASP A 67 -6.11 2.57 -14.52
CA ASP A 67 -6.70 3.84 -14.05
C ASP A 67 -7.62 3.69 -12.82
N GLU A 68 -7.50 2.59 -12.08
CA GLU A 68 -8.31 2.34 -10.90
C GLU A 68 -7.84 3.16 -9.71
N LEU A 69 -8.81 3.67 -8.94
CA LEU A 69 -8.57 4.41 -7.72
C LEU A 69 -8.00 3.46 -6.64
N LEU A 70 -6.82 3.79 -6.13
CA LEU A 70 -6.14 3.04 -5.07
C LEU A 70 -6.18 3.76 -3.71
N PHE A 71 -6.37 5.09 -3.73
CA PHE A 71 -6.49 5.91 -2.54
C PHE A 71 -7.22 7.20 -2.86
N GLU A 72 -8.06 7.63 -1.93
CA GLU A 72 -8.59 8.99 -1.88
C GLU A 72 -8.64 9.49 -0.43
N GLY A 73 -8.38 10.78 -0.22
CA GLY A 73 -8.44 11.34 1.13
C GLY A 73 -7.70 12.65 1.30
N LYS A 74 -7.68 13.10 2.55
CA LYS A 74 -7.06 14.36 2.94
C LYS A 74 -5.54 14.34 2.79
N TYR A 75 -5.00 15.48 2.35
CA TYR A 75 -3.61 15.67 2.03
C TYR A 75 -3.11 17.03 2.51
N SER A 76 -2.05 17.03 3.28
CA SER A 76 -1.38 18.24 3.73
C SER A 76 0.10 17.99 3.95
N ASN A 77 0.93 19.02 3.76
CA ASN A 77 2.39 18.92 3.90
C ASN A 77 3.00 17.73 3.12
N GLU A 78 2.54 17.54 1.88
CA GLU A 78 2.98 16.47 0.98
C GLU A 78 2.74 15.04 1.50
N LYS A 79 1.77 14.88 2.42
CA LYS A 79 1.45 13.59 3.06
C LYS A 79 -0.05 13.38 3.17
N LYS A 80 -0.45 12.10 3.21
CA LYS A 80 -1.79 11.70 3.64
C LYS A 80 -1.96 12.12 5.09
N ASN A 81 -2.95 12.95 5.37
CA ASN A 81 -3.17 13.50 6.70
C ASN A 81 -4.64 13.85 6.91
N GLY A 82 -5.34 13.13 7.79
CA GLY A 82 -6.78 13.19 7.98
C GLY A 82 -7.50 12.00 7.34
N LYS A 83 -8.80 12.12 7.07
CA LYS A 83 -9.64 11.03 6.56
C LYS A 83 -9.24 10.57 5.17
N GLY A 84 -9.27 9.24 4.95
CA GLY A 84 -9.01 8.66 3.64
C GLY A 84 -9.43 7.19 3.54
N LYS A 85 -9.45 6.70 2.30
CA LYS A 85 -9.80 5.33 1.92
C LYS A 85 -8.72 4.74 1.02
N GLU A 86 -8.37 3.48 1.25
CA GLU A 86 -7.49 2.71 0.39
C GLU A 86 -8.25 1.56 -0.25
N TYR A 87 -7.91 1.25 -1.50
CA TYR A 87 -8.52 0.18 -2.27
C TYR A 87 -7.44 -0.74 -2.86
N ASN A 88 -7.79 -2.01 -3.08
CA ASN A 88 -6.97 -2.91 -3.88
C ASN A 88 -7.27 -2.77 -5.38
N SER A 89 -6.55 -3.54 -6.22
CA SER A 89 -6.76 -3.59 -7.67
C SER A 89 -8.13 -4.14 -8.10
N ASN A 90 -8.91 -4.71 -7.21
CA ASN A 90 -10.26 -5.19 -7.45
C ASN A 90 -11.33 -4.25 -6.87
N ARG A 91 -10.95 -3.00 -6.56
CA ARG A 91 -11.81 -1.95 -5.96
C ARG A 91 -12.40 -2.30 -4.60
N LYS A 92 -11.87 -3.34 -3.91
CA LYS A 92 -12.25 -3.67 -2.54
C LYS A 92 -11.58 -2.71 -1.57
N LEU A 93 -12.32 -2.27 -0.57
CA LEU A 93 -11.86 -1.34 0.47
C LEU A 93 -10.86 -2.03 1.39
N LEU A 94 -9.60 -1.60 1.38
CA LEU A 94 -8.53 -2.12 2.26
C LEU A 94 -8.45 -1.38 3.59
N PHE A 95 -8.80 -0.09 3.59
CA PHE A 95 -8.77 0.72 4.80
C PHE A 95 -9.68 1.94 4.64
N GLU A 96 -10.40 2.26 5.69
CA GLU A 96 -11.14 3.52 5.83
C GLU A 96 -10.88 4.09 7.23
N GLY A 97 -10.39 5.34 7.26
CA GLY A 97 -10.06 5.95 8.54
C GLY A 97 -9.22 7.20 8.41
N GLU A 98 -8.48 7.48 9.47
CA GLU A 98 -7.59 8.63 9.55
C GLU A 98 -6.15 8.25 9.30
N TYR A 99 -5.44 9.13 8.61
CA TYR A 99 -4.01 9.07 8.35
C TYR A 99 -3.28 10.15 9.13
N LEU A 100 -2.08 9.83 9.57
CA LEU A 100 -1.13 10.78 10.14
C LEU A 100 0.25 10.55 9.51
N ASN A 101 0.72 11.55 8.76
CA ASN A 101 2.02 11.49 8.08
C ASN A 101 2.21 10.22 7.22
N ASP A 102 1.26 9.93 6.30
CA ASP A 102 1.21 8.76 5.40
C ASP A 102 0.91 7.42 6.07
N LYS A 103 0.81 7.36 7.40
CA LYS A 103 0.52 6.13 8.13
C LYS A 103 -0.95 6.06 8.52
N ARG A 104 -1.55 4.89 8.44
CA ARG A 104 -2.87 4.61 9.01
C ARG A 104 -2.81 4.88 10.51
N TRP A 105 -3.70 5.75 11.00
CA TRP A 105 -3.69 6.20 12.39
C TRP A 105 -4.84 5.61 13.19
N LYS A 106 -6.08 5.76 12.69
CA LYS A 106 -7.28 5.24 13.32
C LYS A 106 -8.30 4.86 12.25
N GLY A 107 -8.92 3.69 12.37
CA GLY A 107 -9.94 3.23 11.42
C GLY A 107 -9.90 1.74 11.18
N THR A 108 -10.74 1.27 10.26
CA THR A 108 -10.95 -0.15 9.98
C THR A 108 -10.13 -0.59 8.77
N ALA A 109 -9.41 -1.68 8.92
CA ALA A 109 -8.65 -2.34 7.84
C ALA A 109 -9.26 -3.70 7.50
N LYS A 110 -9.16 -4.06 6.24
CA LYS A 110 -9.67 -5.31 5.67
C LYS A 110 -8.60 -5.96 4.80
N GLU A 111 -8.51 -7.29 4.89
CA GLU A 111 -7.67 -8.09 4.01
C GLU A 111 -8.53 -9.08 3.24
N TYR A 112 -8.13 -9.35 2.02
CA TYR A 112 -8.86 -10.22 1.10
C TYR A 112 -7.94 -11.32 0.58
N ASP A 113 -8.48 -12.52 0.40
CA ASP A 113 -7.76 -13.62 -0.23
C ASP A 113 -7.42 -13.27 -1.69
N GLU A 114 -6.20 -13.57 -2.13
CA GLU A 114 -5.70 -13.22 -3.46
C GLU A 114 -6.41 -13.95 -4.60
N TYR A 115 -6.94 -15.16 -4.35
CA TYR A 115 -7.56 -16.01 -5.36
C TYR A 115 -9.07 -15.83 -5.41
N THR A 116 -9.74 -15.88 -4.24
CA THR A 116 -11.20 -15.78 -4.17
C THR A 116 -11.68 -14.33 -4.14
N ASN A 117 -10.80 -13.40 -3.76
CA ASN A 117 -11.10 -12.00 -3.50
C ASN A 117 -12.16 -11.79 -2.40
N ASN A 118 -12.37 -12.78 -1.55
CA ASN A 118 -13.26 -12.72 -0.40
C ASN A 118 -12.57 -12.15 0.83
N LEU A 119 -13.34 -11.52 1.72
CA LEU A 119 -12.83 -10.97 2.98
C LEU A 119 -12.31 -12.11 3.86
N ILE A 120 -11.09 -11.97 4.38
CA ILE A 120 -10.47 -12.93 5.29
C ILE A 120 -10.16 -12.36 6.66
N LEU A 121 -9.83 -11.07 6.75
CA LEU A 121 -9.54 -10.40 8.01
C LEU A 121 -10.18 -9.00 8.05
N GLU A 122 -10.68 -8.62 9.23
CA GLU A 122 -11.08 -7.25 9.56
C GLU A 122 -10.53 -6.88 10.94
N TYR A 123 -9.87 -5.71 11.04
CA TYR A 123 -9.28 -5.23 12.28
C TYR A 123 -9.18 -3.71 12.30
N GLU A 124 -8.93 -3.15 13.46
CA GLU A 124 -8.84 -1.70 13.64
C GLU A 124 -7.39 -1.23 13.84
N TYR A 125 -7.15 0.00 13.41
CA TYR A 125 -5.99 0.79 13.81
C TYR A 125 -6.39 1.75 14.92
N ILE A 126 -5.57 1.79 15.98
CA ILE A 126 -5.69 2.71 17.11
C ILE A 126 -4.32 3.33 17.37
N ASN A 127 -4.21 4.67 17.23
CA ASN A 127 -2.96 5.40 17.42
C ASN A 127 -1.78 4.85 16.59
N GLY A 128 -2.06 4.47 15.33
CA GLY A 128 -1.05 3.98 14.38
C GLY A 128 -0.61 2.53 14.60
N LYS A 129 -1.25 1.80 15.51
CA LYS A 129 -1.01 0.37 15.77
C LYS A 129 -2.25 -0.44 15.47
N ILE A 130 -2.06 -1.68 15.06
CA ILE A 130 -3.16 -2.64 14.90
C ILE A 130 -3.68 -2.99 16.31
N ASP A 131 -5.00 -2.91 16.48
CA ASP A 131 -5.67 -3.42 17.67
C ASP A 131 -5.55 -4.95 17.74
N ASP A 132 -5.51 -5.48 18.94
CA ASP A 132 -5.38 -6.92 19.16
C ASP A 132 -6.66 -7.69 18.86
N LYS A 133 -7.80 -7.00 18.70
CA LYS A 133 -9.09 -7.60 18.35
C LYS A 133 -9.27 -7.72 16.85
N ILE A 134 -9.35 -8.97 16.38
CA ILE A 134 -9.43 -9.30 14.94
C ILE A 134 -10.66 -10.17 14.68
N LYS A 135 -11.29 -9.97 13.52
CA LYS A 135 -12.29 -10.89 12.96
C LYS A 135 -11.66 -11.66 11.80
N GLU A 136 -11.83 -12.96 11.79
CA GLU A 136 -11.45 -13.85 10.70
C GLU A 136 -12.69 -14.39 9.99
N TYR A 137 -12.59 -14.50 8.68
CA TYR A 137 -13.66 -15.00 7.82
C TYR A 137 -13.18 -16.17 6.97
N ASP A 138 -14.08 -17.05 6.64
CA ASP A 138 -13.82 -18.12 5.68
C ASP A 138 -13.65 -17.55 4.28
N LYS A 139 -12.57 -17.92 3.61
CA LYS A 139 -12.23 -17.38 2.28
C LYS A 139 -13.15 -17.87 1.14
N TYR A 140 -13.97 -18.89 1.36
CA TYR A 140 -14.87 -19.41 0.34
C TYR A 140 -16.31 -18.91 0.49
N CYS A 141 -16.80 -18.80 1.73
CA CYS A 141 -18.19 -18.39 2.01
C CYS A 141 -18.32 -17.06 2.77
N GLU A 142 -17.21 -16.43 3.14
CA GLU A 142 -17.16 -15.18 3.94
C GLU A 142 -17.89 -15.30 5.30
N ASP A 143 -18.09 -16.51 5.82
CA ASP A 143 -18.63 -16.71 7.15
C ASP A 143 -17.60 -16.32 8.22
N LEU A 144 -18.10 -15.69 9.31
CA LEU A 144 -17.24 -15.33 10.44
C LEU A 144 -16.76 -16.59 11.15
N LEU A 145 -15.47 -16.89 11.08
CA LEU A 145 -14.85 -18.05 11.74
C LEU A 145 -14.46 -17.74 13.18
N PHE A 146 -13.96 -16.53 13.42
CA PHE A 146 -13.45 -16.16 14.72
C PHE A 146 -13.55 -14.62 14.92
N GLU A 147 -13.91 -14.21 16.13
CA GLU A 147 -13.80 -12.85 16.61
C GLU A 147 -13.18 -12.86 17.99
N GLY A 148 -11.99 -12.29 18.16
CA GLY A 148 -11.28 -12.32 19.43
C GLY A 148 -9.91 -11.66 19.37
N LYS A 149 -9.14 -11.85 20.44
CA LYS A 149 -7.80 -11.28 20.54
C LYS A 149 -6.74 -12.10 19.83
N TYR A 150 -5.73 -11.39 19.36
CA TYR A 150 -4.52 -11.94 18.77
C TYR A 150 -3.29 -11.49 19.53
N LEU A 151 -2.35 -12.41 19.71
CA LEU A 151 -1.02 -12.12 20.25
C LEU A 151 0.03 -12.79 19.36
N ASN A 152 1.00 -12.00 18.88
CA ASN A 152 2.05 -12.49 17.99
C ASN A 152 1.53 -13.24 16.75
N GLY A 153 0.45 -12.74 16.14
CA GLY A 153 -0.16 -13.33 14.95
C GLY A 153 -0.95 -14.63 15.18
N LYS A 154 -1.26 -14.97 16.44
CA LYS A 154 -2.05 -16.15 16.79
C LYS A 154 -3.25 -15.77 17.65
N ARG A 155 -4.35 -16.50 17.47
CA ARG A 155 -5.54 -16.38 18.33
C ARG A 155 -5.11 -16.56 19.79
N ASN A 156 -5.54 -15.65 20.67
CA ASN A 156 -5.17 -15.62 22.07
C ASN A 156 -6.38 -15.25 22.94
N GLY A 157 -6.57 -16.00 24.05
CA GLY A 157 -7.68 -15.77 24.96
C GLY A 157 -9.04 -16.24 24.44
N GLU A 158 -10.09 -15.70 25.03
CA GLU A 158 -11.47 -16.00 24.67
C GLU A 158 -11.83 -15.36 23.33
N GLY A 159 -12.44 -16.11 22.43
CA GLY A 159 -12.98 -15.66 21.17
C GLY A 159 -14.30 -16.34 20.85
N LYS A 160 -15.12 -15.68 20.03
CA LYS A 160 -16.35 -16.28 19.52
C LYS A 160 -16.02 -17.07 18.26
N PHE A 161 -16.39 -18.35 18.26
CA PHE A 161 -16.33 -19.23 17.09
C PHE A 161 -17.76 -19.41 16.57
N ARG A 162 -17.97 -19.30 15.28
CA ARG A 162 -19.18 -19.84 14.67
C ARG A 162 -18.97 -21.33 14.39
N LYS A 163 -19.92 -22.17 14.80
CA LYS A 163 -20.01 -23.57 14.41
C LYS A 163 -20.64 -23.66 13.03
#